data_c0a9e8e1d029a81e5e9ec8f355dbbe99
#
_entry.id   c0a9e8e1d029a81e5e9ec8f355dbbe99
#
_cell.length_a   1.000
_cell.length_b   1.000
_cell.length_c   1.000
_cell.angle_alpha   90.00
_cell.angle_beta   90.00
_cell.angle_gamma   90.00
#
_symmetry.space_group_name_H-M   'P 1'
#
loop_
_entity.id
_entity.type
_entity.pdbx_description
1 polymer ?
#
loop_
_entity_poly.entity_id
_entity_poly.type
_entity_poly.pdbx_seq_one_letter_code
_entity_poly.pdbx_strand_id
1 'polypeptide(L)'
;MINEKNILKIESDVFGGFWPGIQLYYPPVKYSPSTGAYEDLEEASKRFKKHAHQTIAHTLIFDLEDGCRQKELSRELLKLELPGLRQSRPDVQIAIRINPFRTVEFEKDITLLKVLSDEVDVVMLAKAGEAYGSAEVRDLSSILLDL
;
A
#
# COMPACT_ATOMS: atom_id res chain seq x y z
N MET A 1 -5.87 -11.36 21.02
CA MET A 1 -5.11 -11.40 19.74
C MET A 1 -5.43 -12.71 19.05
N ILE A 2 -5.92 -12.65 17.84
CA ILE A 2 -6.04 -13.83 17.01
C ILE A 2 -4.62 -14.30 16.72
N ASN A 3 -4.34 -15.56 16.99
CA ASN A 3 -3.01 -16.09 16.77
C ASN A 3 -2.74 -16.13 15.27
N GLU A 4 -1.81 -15.30 14.79
CA GLU A 4 -1.43 -15.18 13.38
C GLU A 4 -1.14 -16.52 12.71
N LYS A 5 -0.53 -17.47 13.45
CA LYS A 5 -0.28 -18.81 12.92
C LYS A 5 -1.57 -19.58 12.63
N ASN A 6 -2.62 -19.34 13.41
CA ASN A 6 -3.91 -19.98 13.16
C ASN A 6 -4.69 -19.33 12.04
N ILE A 7 -4.58 -18.01 11.91
CA ILE A 7 -5.17 -17.28 10.78
C ILE A 7 -4.49 -17.71 9.47
N LEU A 8 -3.18 -17.64 9.42
CA LEU A 8 -2.42 -18.05 8.25
C LEU A 8 -2.70 -19.50 7.85
N LYS A 9 -2.95 -20.37 8.82
CA LYS A 9 -3.29 -21.76 8.55
C LYS A 9 -4.69 -21.93 7.94
N ILE A 10 -5.67 -21.15 8.40
CA ILE A 10 -7.03 -21.18 7.84
C ILE A 10 -7.05 -20.60 6.43
N GLU A 11 -6.36 -19.49 6.24
CA GLU A 11 -6.39 -18.74 4.98
C GLU A 11 -5.37 -19.24 3.96
N SER A 12 -4.37 -20.01 4.37
CA SER A 12 -3.38 -20.57 3.45
C SER A 12 -4.02 -21.45 2.37
N ASP A 13 -5.12 -22.11 2.71
CA ASP A 13 -5.85 -22.96 1.76
C ASP A 13 -6.72 -22.16 0.77
N VAL A 14 -7.06 -20.91 1.14
CA VAL A 14 -7.95 -20.05 0.35
C VAL A 14 -7.20 -18.89 -0.29
N PHE A 15 -6.32 -18.24 0.46
CA PHE A 15 -5.65 -16.99 0.04
C PHE A 15 -4.11 -17.08 0.02
N GLY A 16 -3.54 -18.27 0.04
CA GLY A 16 -2.09 -18.44 -0.02
C GLY A 16 -1.35 -17.92 1.22
N GLY A 17 -2.01 -17.89 2.38
CA GLY A 17 -1.42 -17.43 3.64
C GLY A 17 -1.68 -15.95 3.97
N PHE A 18 -2.40 -15.23 3.13
CA PHE A 18 -2.77 -13.84 3.36
C PHE A 18 -4.20 -13.73 3.91
N TRP A 19 -4.34 -13.09 5.08
CA TRP A 19 -5.63 -12.76 5.69
C TRP A 19 -5.83 -11.24 5.71
N PRO A 20 -6.69 -10.70 4.83
CA PRO A 20 -6.87 -9.25 4.74
C PRO A 20 -7.65 -8.64 5.92
N GLY A 21 -8.49 -9.41 6.61
CA GLY A 21 -9.34 -8.91 7.69
C GLY A 21 -10.22 -7.73 7.26
N ILE A 22 -10.37 -6.74 8.14
CA ILE A 22 -10.99 -5.46 7.80
C ILE A 22 -9.96 -4.63 7.04
N GLN A 23 -10.25 -4.35 5.77
CA GLN A 23 -9.40 -3.56 4.90
C GLN A 23 -9.86 -2.11 4.84
N LEU A 24 -8.93 -1.18 4.86
CA LEU A 24 -9.18 0.23 4.61
C LEU A 24 -8.32 0.70 3.44
N TYR A 25 -8.95 1.07 2.34
CA TYR A 25 -8.31 1.82 1.28
C TYR A 25 -8.08 3.26 1.75
N TYR A 26 -6.82 3.63 1.78
CA TYR A 26 -6.39 4.93 2.28
C TYR A 26 -5.72 5.72 1.14
N PRO A 27 -6.39 6.76 0.60
CA PRO A 27 -5.75 7.64 -0.35
C PRO A 27 -4.69 8.48 0.38
N PRO A 28 -3.41 8.38 0.00
CA PRO A 28 -2.36 9.12 0.69
C PRO A 28 -2.61 10.63 0.67
N VAL A 29 -3.04 11.17 -0.48
CA VAL A 29 -3.41 12.59 -0.64
C VAL A 29 -4.87 12.69 -1.10
N LYS A 30 -5.65 13.55 -0.44
CA LYS A 30 -7.07 13.74 -0.75
C LYS A 30 -7.33 15.06 -1.47
N TYR A 31 -8.36 15.04 -2.29
CA TYR A 31 -8.98 16.24 -2.81
C TYR A 31 -10.00 16.78 -1.79
N SER A 32 -9.92 18.08 -1.52
CA SER A 32 -10.86 18.78 -0.64
C SER A 32 -11.91 19.55 -1.49
N PRO A 33 -13.16 19.11 -1.53
CA PRO A 33 -14.21 19.83 -2.27
C PRO A 33 -14.45 21.25 -1.73
N SER A 34 -14.20 21.49 -0.45
CA SER A 34 -14.41 22.80 0.19
C SER A 34 -13.40 23.86 -0.24
N THR A 35 -12.16 23.43 -0.53
CA THR A 35 -11.09 24.32 -1.01
C THR A 35 -10.90 24.27 -2.53
N GLY A 36 -11.45 23.25 -3.20
CA GLY A 36 -11.23 23.00 -4.61
C GLY A 36 -9.80 22.57 -4.96
N ALA A 37 -9.04 22.07 -3.98
CA ALA A 37 -7.64 21.71 -4.12
C ALA A 37 -7.32 20.34 -3.49
N TYR A 38 -6.17 19.79 -3.83
CA TYR A 38 -5.59 18.65 -3.12
C TYR A 38 -4.86 19.14 -1.86
N GLU A 39 -4.85 18.29 -0.83
CA GLU A 39 -4.01 18.49 0.36
C GLU A 39 -2.55 18.69 -0.04
N ASP A 40 -1.86 19.57 0.66
CA ASP A 40 -0.40 19.62 0.64
C ASP A 40 0.20 18.52 1.55
N LEU A 41 1.52 18.43 1.59
CA LEU A 41 2.22 17.39 2.36
C LEU A 41 1.95 17.52 3.87
N GLU A 42 1.86 18.74 4.39
CA GLU A 42 1.62 19.00 5.82
C GLU A 42 0.21 18.59 6.23
N GLU A 43 -0.79 18.97 5.45
CA GLU A 43 -2.19 18.60 5.68
C GLU A 43 -2.39 17.09 5.58
N ALA A 44 -1.83 16.46 4.55
CA ALA A 44 -1.87 15.02 4.35
C ALA A 44 -1.18 14.26 5.49
N SER A 45 -0.03 14.74 5.98
CA SER A 45 0.70 14.18 7.12
C SER A 45 -0.11 14.28 8.42
N LYS A 46 -0.71 15.42 8.71
CA LYS A 46 -1.59 15.60 9.89
C LYS A 46 -2.77 14.63 9.85
N ARG A 47 -3.42 14.50 8.70
CA ARG A 47 -4.53 13.55 8.51
C ARG A 47 -4.06 12.10 8.65
N PHE A 48 -2.90 11.75 8.07
CA PHE A 48 -2.31 10.42 8.18
C PHE A 48 -2.10 10.03 9.64
N LYS A 49 -1.42 10.87 10.41
CA LYS A 49 -1.16 10.64 11.84
C LYS A 49 -2.45 10.47 12.63
N LYS A 50 -3.47 11.26 12.33
CA LYS A 50 -4.77 11.17 13.01
C LYS A 50 -5.52 9.89 12.67
N HIS A 51 -5.52 9.45 11.42
CA HIS A 51 -6.42 8.39 10.97
C HIS A 51 -5.74 7.03 10.82
N ALA A 52 -4.56 6.96 10.23
CA ALA A 52 -3.87 5.70 10.01
C ALA A 52 -3.42 5.05 11.33
N HIS A 53 -2.95 5.85 12.29
CA HIS A 53 -2.54 5.34 13.59
C HIS A 53 -3.72 4.92 14.51
N GLN A 54 -4.93 5.41 14.26
CA GLN A 54 -6.10 5.16 15.09
C GLN A 54 -7.13 4.20 14.47
N THR A 55 -6.86 3.71 13.29
CA THR A 55 -7.79 2.80 12.60
C THR A 55 -7.92 1.46 13.31
N ILE A 56 -9.13 0.88 13.23
CA ILE A 56 -9.39 -0.51 13.64
C ILE A 56 -9.17 -1.51 12.49
N ALA A 57 -8.76 -1.03 11.32
CA ALA A 57 -8.49 -1.90 10.18
C ALA A 57 -7.30 -2.83 10.49
N HIS A 58 -7.38 -4.05 9.97
CA HIS A 58 -6.30 -5.03 10.02
C HIS A 58 -5.29 -4.80 8.89
N THR A 59 -5.76 -4.27 7.77
CA THR A 59 -4.94 -3.96 6.61
C THR A 59 -5.22 -2.53 6.14
N LEU A 60 -4.17 -1.74 6.00
CA LEU A 60 -4.21 -0.44 5.34
C LEU A 60 -3.66 -0.59 3.92
N ILE A 61 -4.47 -0.23 2.94
CA ILE A 61 -4.10 -0.28 1.53
C ILE A 61 -3.88 1.14 1.03
N PHE A 62 -2.62 1.49 0.82
CA PHE A 62 -2.24 2.79 0.25
C PHE A 62 -2.27 2.70 -1.27
N ASP A 63 -3.18 3.47 -1.86
CA ASP A 63 -3.43 3.41 -3.30
C ASP A 63 -2.62 4.44 -4.06
N LEU A 64 -1.71 3.98 -4.92
CA LEU A 64 -0.93 4.81 -5.84
C LEU A 64 -1.44 4.74 -7.29
N GLU A 65 -2.51 4.00 -7.54
CA GLU A 65 -3.06 3.79 -8.89
C GLU A 65 -4.21 4.77 -9.19
N ASP A 66 -5.41 4.26 -9.50
CA ASP A 66 -6.54 5.05 -9.99
C ASP A 66 -7.08 6.06 -8.97
N GLY A 67 -7.05 5.72 -7.70
CA GLY A 67 -7.51 6.59 -6.61
C GLY A 67 -6.53 7.71 -6.27
N CYS A 68 -5.35 7.71 -6.87
CA CYS A 68 -4.27 8.65 -6.55
C CYS A 68 -3.92 9.55 -7.74
N ARG A 69 -4.34 10.82 -7.69
CA ARG A 69 -3.97 11.80 -8.72
C ARG A 69 -2.67 12.55 -8.42
N GLN A 70 -2.32 12.69 -7.14
CA GLN A 70 -1.10 13.34 -6.68
C GLN A 70 -0.03 12.29 -6.33
N LYS A 71 0.42 11.54 -7.33
CA LYS A 71 1.27 10.35 -7.13
C LYS A 71 2.62 10.68 -6.47
N GLU A 72 3.30 11.73 -6.91
CA GLU A 72 4.59 12.13 -6.34
C GLU A 72 4.45 12.53 -4.87
N LEU A 73 3.49 13.39 -4.57
CA LEU A 73 3.22 13.83 -3.21
C LEU A 73 2.81 12.66 -2.31
N SER A 74 2.06 11.70 -2.86
CA SER A 74 1.68 10.48 -2.16
C SER A 74 2.88 9.60 -1.83
N ARG A 75 3.84 9.46 -2.75
CA ARG A 75 5.10 8.74 -2.48
C ARG A 75 5.94 9.42 -1.41
N GLU A 76 6.03 10.75 -1.45
CA GLU A 76 6.74 11.52 -0.42
C GLU A 76 6.09 11.33 0.95
N LEU A 77 4.76 11.40 1.02
CA LEU A 77 4.03 11.16 2.27
C LEU A 77 4.29 9.75 2.82
N LEU A 78 4.24 8.72 1.98
CA LEU A 78 4.47 7.35 2.41
C LEU A 78 5.90 7.16 2.94
N LYS A 79 6.91 7.71 2.28
CA LYS A 79 8.30 7.70 2.78
C LYS A 79 8.42 8.36 4.15
N LEU A 80 7.70 9.44 4.36
CA LEU A 80 7.74 10.20 5.61
C LEU A 80 7.03 9.48 6.75
N GLU A 81 5.87 8.87 6.48
CA GLU A 81 4.95 8.45 7.54
C GLU A 81 4.93 6.94 7.81
N LEU A 82 5.25 6.07 6.83
CA LEU A 82 5.17 4.62 7.05
C LEU A 82 6.13 4.09 8.11
N PRO A 83 7.39 4.57 8.24
CA PRO A 83 8.26 4.12 9.32
C PRO A 83 7.68 4.36 10.71
N GLY A 84 7.08 5.54 10.93
CA GLY A 84 6.40 5.87 12.19
C GLY A 84 5.13 5.05 12.42
N LEU A 85 4.38 4.77 11.37
CA LEU A 85 3.21 3.89 11.44
C LEU A 85 3.62 2.47 11.80
N ARG A 86 4.61 1.89 11.14
CA ARG A 86 5.11 0.54 11.44
C ARG A 86 5.59 0.41 12.88
N GLN A 87 6.30 1.42 13.38
CA GLN A 87 6.77 1.42 14.76
C GLN A 87 5.61 1.46 15.78
N SER A 88 4.58 2.26 15.52
CA SER A 88 3.45 2.43 16.44
C SER A 88 2.37 1.37 16.30
N ARG A 89 2.24 0.76 15.13
CA ARG A 89 1.22 -0.24 14.76
C ARG A 89 1.84 -1.44 14.07
N PRO A 90 2.67 -2.23 14.80
CA PRO A 90 3.25 -3.45 14.23
C PRO A 90 2.20 -4.55 13.94
N ASP A 91 0.99 -4.38 14.47
CA ASP A 91 -0.16 -5.26 14.30
C ASP A 91 -0.90 -5.09 12.98
N VAL A 92 -0.71 -3.96 12.30
CA VAL A 92 -1.42 -3.64 11.05
C VAL A 92 -0.62 -4.12 9.85
N GLN A 93 -1.28 -4.79 8.92
CA GLN A 93 -0.69 -5.07 7.61
C GLN A 93 -0.69 -3.81 6.75
N ILE A 94 0.45 -3.52 6.16
CA ILE A 94 0.63 -2.39 5.25
C ILE A 94 0.73 -2.93 3.83
N ALA A 95 -0.26 -2.58 3.02
CA ALA A 95 -0.30 -2.90 1.61
C ALA A 95 -0.15 -1.64 0.75
N ILE A 96 0.58 -1.73 -0.34
CA ILE A 96 0.64 -0.67 -1.35
C ILE A 96 0.11 -1.21 -2.67
N ARG A 97 -0.92 -0.56 -3.22
CA ARG A 97 -1.38 -0.81 -4.59
C ARG A 97 -0.60 0.06 -5.55
N ILE A 98 0.23 -0.59 -6.37
CA ILE A 98 1.13 0.05 -7.32
C ILE A 98 0.50 0.19 -8.71
N ASN A 99 1.08 1.08 -9.51
CA ASN A 99 0.67 1.31 -10.88
C ASN A 99 0.94 0.08 -11.78
N PRO A 100 0.26 -0.01 -12.94
CA PRO A 100 0.43 -1.13 -13.86
C PRO A 100 1.86 -1.30 -14.33
N PHE A 101 2.27 -2.56 -14.46
CA PHE A 101 3.59 -2.96 -14.95
C PHE A 101 3.96 -2.27 -16.28
N ARG A 102 5.22 -1.96 -16.48
CA ARG A 102 5.75 -1.28 -17.68
C ARG A 102 5.25 0.16 -17.88
N THR A 103 4.79 0.81 -16.82
CA THR A 103 4.52 2.25 -16.84
C THR A 103 5.63 3.01 -16.14
N VAL A 104 5.79 4.29 -16.46
CA VAL A 104 6.75 5.16 -15.75
C VAL A 104 6.41 5.25 -14.27
N GLU A 105 5.14 5.24 -13.92
CA GLU A 105 4.69 5.28 -12.54
C GLU A 105 5.01 3.98 -11.80
N PHE A 106 4.97 2.83 -12.47
CA PHE A 106 5.41 1.56 -11.90
C PHE A 106 6.88 1.61 -11.46
N GLU A 107 7.78 2.12 -12.31
CA GLU A 107 9.22 2.22 -11.98
C GLU A 107 9.47 3.10 -10.75
N LYS A 108 8.71 4.17 -10.61
CA LYS A 108 8.75 5.04 -9.44
C LYS A 108 8.22 4.34 -8.20
N ASP A 109 7.17 3.53 -8.34
CA ASP A 109 6.62 2.74 -7.24
C ASP A 109 7.61 1.66 -6.77
N ILE A 110 8.29 0.99 -7.70
CA ILE A 110 9.38 0.04 -7.35
C ILE A 110 10.49 0.76 -6.58
N THR A 111 10.87 1.97 -7.01
CA THR A 111 11.86 2.77 -6.28
C THR A 111 11.39 3.11 -4.87
N LEU A 112 10.12 3.43 -4.69
CA LEU A 112 9.51 3.64 -3.37
C LEU A 112 9.57 2.37 -2.52
N LEU A 113 9.18 1.22 -3.08
CA LEU A 113 9.16 -0.06 -2.37
C LEU A 113 10.55 -0.47 -1.88
N LYS A 114 11.60 -0.20 -2.65
CA LYS A 114 13.00 -0.42 -2.22
C LYS A 114 13.36 0.37 -0.96
N VAL A 115 12.81 1.56 -0.80
CA VAL A 115 13.04 2.40 0.39
C VAL A 115 12.20 1.93 1.58
N LEU A 116 11.03 1.35 1.32
CA LEU A 116 10.03 0.97 2.32
C LEU A 116 9.90 -0.56 2.48
N SER A 117 10.94 -1.32 2.13
CA SER A 117 10.89 -2.79 2.16
C SER A 117 10.59 -3.35 3.56
N ASP A 118 11.06 -2.69 4.61
CA ASP A 118 10.84 -3.11 6.00
C ASP A 118 9.45 -2.74 6.53
N GLU A 119 8.77 -1.78 5.90
CA GLU A 119 7.46 -1.29 6.32
C GLU A 119 6.29 -1.96 5.61
N VAL A 120 6.50 -2.46 4.39
CA VAL A 120 5.44 -2.97 3.51
C VAL A 120 5.35 -4.48 3.59
N ASP A 121 4.16 -5.00 3.92
CA ASP A 121 3.90 -6.43 4.00
C ASP A 121 3.38 -7.00 2.68
N VAL A 122 2.65 -6.19 1.90
CA VAL A 122 1.95 -6.65 0.70
C VAL A 122 2.05 -5.62 -0.43
N VAL A 123 2.38 -6.12 -1.60
CA VAL A 123 2.31 -5.32 -2.84
C VAL A 123 1.13 -5.82 -3.66
N MET A 124 0.22 -4.90 -4.00
CA MET A 124 -0.95 -5.17 -4.83
C MET A 124 -0.74 -4.61 -6.24
N LEU A 125 -0.76 -5.47 -7.22
CA LEU A 125 -0.62 -5.06 -8.62
C LEU A 125 -1.98 -4.68 -9.19
N ALA A 126 -2.09 -3.44 -9.68
CA ALA A 126 -3.30 -2.99 -10.36
C ALA A 126 -3.47 -3.66 -11.72
N LYS A 127 -4.71 -4.00 -12.08
CA LYS A 127 -5.12 -4.48 -13.42
C LYS A 127 -4.40 -5.75 -13.90
N ALA A 128 -3.97 -6.60 -12.98
CA ALA A 128 -3.18 -7.79 -13.29
C ALA A 128 -3.91 -8.78 -14.25
N GLY A 129 -5.23 -8.88 -14.17
CA GLY A 129 -6.01 -9.77 -15.03
C GLY A 129 -6.26 -9.27 -16.46
N GLU A 130 -6.09 -7.97 -16.69
CA GLU A 130 -6.35 -7.33 -18.00
C GLU A 130 -5.08 -7.10 -18.81
N ALA A 131 -3.95 -6.90 -18.13
CA ALA A 131 -2.72 -6.40 -18.74
C ALA A 131 -1.59 -7.43 -18.81
N TYR A 132 -1.69 -8.57 -18.12
CA TYR A 132 -0.54 -9.45 -17.92
C TYR A 132 -0.83 -10.90 -18.27
N GLY A 133 0.06 -11.48 -19.09
CA GLY A 133 0.17 -12.92 -19.24
C GLY A 133 0.97 -13.56 -18.07
N SER A 134 1.00 -14.89 -18.04
CA SER A 134 1.72 -15.64 -17.00
C SER A 134 3.23 -15.37 -16.96
N ALA A 135 3.83 -14.99 -18.08
CA ALA A 135 5.24 -14.61 -18.16
C ALA A 135 5.50 -13.29 -17.41
N GLU A 136 4.66 -12.29 -17.63
CA GLU A 136 4.78 -10.97 -17.01
C GLU A 136 4.56 -11.02 -15.50
N VAL A 137 3.67 -11.89 -15.03
CA VAL A 137 3.51 -12.12 -13.58
C VAL A 137 4.78 -12.73 -12.97
N ARG A 138 5.45 -13.64 -13.68
CA ARG A 138 6.74 -14.19 -13.21
C ARG A 138 7.85 -13.14 -13.18
N ASP A 139 7.96 -12.32 -14.22
CA ASP A 139 8.96 -11.24 -14.29
C ASP A 139 8.77 -10.25 -13.14
N LEU A 140 7.50 -9.87 -12.90
CA LEU A 140 7.16 -9.00 -11.77
C LEU A 140 7.49 -9.65 -10.42
N SER A 141 7.18 -10.93 -10.25
CA SER A 141 7.50 -11.66 -9.02
C SER A 141 9.00 -11.65 -8.76
N SER A 142 9.83 -11.82 -9.79
CA SER A 142 11.28 -11.71 -9.67
C SER A 142 11.72 -10.31 -9.23
N ILE A 143 11.15 -9.25 -9.82
CA ILE A 143 11.45 -7.87 -9.43
C ILE A 143 11.08 -7.62 -7.96
N LEU A 144 9.94 -8.14 -7.49
CA LEU A 144 9.48 -7.95 -6.13
C LEU A 144 10.25 -8.79 -5.10
N LEU A 145 10.80 -9.93 -5.52
CA LEU A 145 11.65 -10.76 -4.65
C LEU A 145 13.06 -10.18 -4.45
N ASP A 146 13.47 -9.25 -5.31
CA ASP A 146 14.74 -8.55 -5.22
C ASP A 146 14.64 -7.24 -4.40
N LEU A 147 13.47 -6.94 -3.82
CA LEU A 147 13.26 -5.79 -2.93
C LEU A 147 13.67 -6.10 -1.49
#